data_4b8757e166d0bf883831c7978a864076
#
_entry.id   4b8757e166d0bf883831c7978a864076
#
_cell.length_a   1.000
_cell.length_b   1.000
_cell.length_c   1.000
_cell.angle_alpha   90.00
_cell.angle_beta   90.00
_cell.angle_gamma   90.00
#
_symmetry.space_group_name_H-M   'P 1'
#
loop_
_entity.id
_entity.type
_entity.pdbx_description
1 polymer ?
#
loop_
_entity_poly.entity_id
_entity_poly.type
_entity_poly.pdbx_seq_one_letter_code
_entity_poly.pdbx_strand_id
1 'polypeptide(L)'
;MKKIAFFDIDGTLTSEIDGSIPQSAITAIRKARANGNLMFLNTGRCIQNVEPRFQEVGFDGFVCGCGTDIYCGGKNLLHVTQSHEITMELLKAARDTNVDIVFESSTAVAYDPVRPVIHPDAVAQYDAFVKRGYTMPTDLESPDFTCDKFVIWFQDKEQLQAFRKISDVHFNCIDPVSYTHLT
;
A
#
# COMPACT_ATOMS: atom_id res chain seq x y z
N MET A 1 -10.86 -31.25 -2.41
CA MET A 1 -10.20 -30.25 -3.30
C MET A 1 -9.65 -29.14 -2.40
N LYS A 2 -8.36 -28.82 -2.51
CA LYS A 2 -7.78 -27.67 -1.80
C LYS A 2 -8.28 -26.38 -2.42
N LYS A 3 -8.59 -25.39 -1.59
CA LYS A 3 -9.02 -24.05 -2.02
C LYS A 3 -7.97 -23.01 -1.58
N ILE A 4 -7.91 -21.92 -2.31
CA ILE A 4 -7.12 -20.73 -1.93
C ILE A 4 -8.15 -19.61 -1.73
N ALA A 5 -8.04 -18.89 -0.60
CA ALA A 5 -8.85 -17.73 -0.31
C ALA A 5 -7.93 -16.52 -0.03
N PHE A 6 -8.31 -15.39 -0.59
CA PHE A 6 -7.64 -14.11 -0.40
C PHE A 6 -8.57 -13.18 0.39
N PHE A 7 -8.03 -12.52 1.40
CA PHE A 7 -8.75 -11.61 2.29
C PHE A 7 -8.13 -10.22 2.19
N ASP A 8 -8.93 -9.25 1.85
CA ASP A 8 -8.53 -7.86 1.99
C ASP A 8 -8.64 -7.42 3.46
N ILE A 9 -7.93 -6.33 3.82
CA ILE A 9 -7.92 -5.79 5.17
C ILE A 9 -9.10 -4.84 5.38
N ASP A 10 -9.07 -3.74 4.63
CA ASP A 10 -9.89 -2.57 4.88
C ASP A 10 -11.31 -2.80 4.34
N GLY A 11 -12.32 -2.77 5.23
CA GLY A 11 -13.71 -3.09 4.87
C GLY A 11 -14.02 -4.58 4.65
N THR A 12 -13.05 -5.48 4.88
CA THR A 12 -13.25 -6.94 4.71
C THR A 12 -12.89 -7.72 5.97
N LEU A 13 -11.63 -7.70 6.37
CA LEU A 13 -11.13 -8.44 7.54
C LEU A 13 -11.35 -7.66 8.84
N THR A 14 -11.29 -6.34 8.76
CA THR A 14 -11.48 -5.44 9.91
C THR A 14 -12.91 -4.98 10.07
N SER A 15 -13.34 -4.88 11.32
CA SER A 15 -14.61 -4.25 11.70
C SER A 15 -14.57 -2.75 11.38
N GLU A 16 -15.57 -2.23 10.72
CA GLU A 16 -15.73 -0.80 10.44
C GLU A 16 -16.01 0.02 11.72
N ILE A 17 -16.46 -0.64 12.80
CA ILE A 17 -16.85 0.03 14.05
C ILE A 17 -15.62 0.43 14.87
N ASP A 18 -14.64 -0.49 14.98
CA ASP A 18 -13.52 -0.33 15.92
C ASP A 18 -12.16 -0.73 15.29
N GLY A 19 -12.14 -1.11 14.01
CA GLY A 19 -10.95 -1.55 13.30
C GLY A 19 -10.37 -2.88 13.80
N SER A 20 -11.05 -3.60 14.70
CA SER A 20 -10.60 -4.90 15.20
C SER A 20 -10.77 -6.00 14.17
N ILE A 21 -10.02 -7.09 14.32
CA ILE A 21 -10.26 -8.34 13.58
C ILE A 21 -11.19 -9.21 14.44
N PRO A 22 -12.42 -9.52 13.98
CA PRO A 22 -13.32 -10.36 14.76
C PRO A 22 -12.70 -11.72 15.09
N GLN A 23 -12.81 -12.15 16.35
CA GLN A 23 -12.27 -13.46 16.79
C GLN A 23 -12.87 -14.62 15.99
N SER A 24 -14.11 -14.49 15.55
CA SER A 24 -14.77 -15.50 14.68
C SER A 24 -14.06 -15.63 13.32
N ALA A 25 -13.60 -14.52 12.73
CA ALA A 25 -12.84 -14.52 11.47
C ALA A 25 -11.48 -15.22 11.66
N ILE A 26 -10.73 -14.88 12.71
CA ILE A 26 -9.45 -15.54 13.04
C ILE A 26 -9.66 -17.05 13.19
N THR A 27 -10.70 -17.46 13.93
CA THR A 27 -11.03 -18.87 14.17
C THR A 27 -11.38 -19.59 12.87
N ALA A 28 -12.19 -18.95 12.01
CA ALA A 28 -12.58 -19.51 10.72
C ALA A 28 -11.40 -19.70 9.77
N ILE A 29 -10.51 -18.70 9.68
CA ILE A 29 -9.29 -18.75 8.86
C ILE A 29 -8.38 -19.90 9.32
N ARG A 30 -8.11 -19.99 10.63
CA ARG A 30 -7.28 -21.07 11.20
C ARG A 30 -7.89 -22.44 10.98
N LYS A 31 -9.20 -22.57 11.12
CA LYS A 31 -9.92 -23.84 10.85
C LYS A 31 -9.86 -24.21 9.36
N ALA A 32 -10.02 -23.24 8.47
CA ALA A 32 -9.92 -23.49 7.03
C ALA A 32 -8.51 -23.97 6.64
N ARG A 33 -7.45 -23.40 7.22
CA ARG A 33 -6.07 -23.85 7.05
C ARG A 33 -5.86 -25.27 7.58
N ALA A 34 -6.37 -25.57 8.78
CA ALA A 34 -6.27 -26.92 9.37
C ALA A 34 -6.94 -27.98 8.48
N ASN A 35 -7.94 -27.59 7.68
CA ASN A 35 -8.58 -28.46 6.68
C ASN A 35 -7.81 -28.52 5.35
N GLY A 36 -6.57 -27.97 5.28
CA GLY A 36 -5.67 -28.06 4.14
C GLY A 36 -5.92 -27.03 3.05
N ASN A 37 -6.73 -25.99 3.31
CA ASN A 37 -6.86 -24.84 2.41
C ASN A 37 -5.72 -23.83 2.63
N LEU A 38 -5.48 -22.98 1.65
CA LEU A 38 -4.50 -21.88 1.74
C LEU A 38 -5.23 -20.56 1.92
N MET A 39 -4.81 -19.79 2.93
CA MET A 39 -5.38 -18.50 3.29
C MET A 39 -4.34 -17.41 3.10
N PHE A 40 -4.63 -16.42 2.28
CA PHE A 40 -3.74 -15.31 1.97
C PHE A 40 -4.36 -13.99 2.38
N LEU A 41 -3.55 -13.12 2.95
CA LEU A 41 -3.87 -11.69 3.03
C LEU A 41 -3.58 -11.06 1.67
N ASN A 42 -4.50 -10.24 1.14
CA ASN A 42 -4.33 -9.52 -0.13
C ASN A 42 -4.69 -8.06 0.08
N THR A 43 -3.70 -7.18 0.04
CA THR A 43 -3.88 -5.78 0.41
C THR A 43 -3.10 -4.82 -0.47
N GLY A 44 -3.61 -3.60 -0.61
CA GLY A 44 -2.85 -2.51 -1.21
C GLY A 44 -1.70 -1.99 -0.35
N ARG A 45 -1.64 -2.35 0.94
CA ARG A 45 -0.55 -1.95 1.84
C ARG A 45 0.74 -2.67 1.46
N CYS A 46 1.88 -1.98 1.48
CA CYS A 46 3.18 -2.64 1.43
C CYS A 46 3.41 -3.47 2.70
N ILE A 47 4.25 -4.51 2.61
CA ILE A 47 4.42 -5.49 3.70
C ILE A 47 4.82 -4.84 5.03
N GLN A 48 5.65 -3.83 5.02
CA GLN A 48 6.02 -3.06 6.21
C GLN A 48 4.83 -2.34 6.87
N ASN A 49 3.78 -2.04 6.07
CA ASN A 49 2.56 -1.37 6.52
C ASN A 49 1.47 -2.36 6.97
N VAL A 50 1.73 -3.66 6.87
CA VAL A 50 0.89 -4.72 7.41
C VAL A 50 1.22 -4.91 8.89
N GLU A 51 0.35 -4.40 9.76
CA GLU A 51 0.55 -4.44 11.21
C GLU A 51 0.69 -5.87 11.74
N PRO A 52 1.46 -6.09 12.83
CA PRO A 52 1.70 -7.42 13.40
C PRO A 52 0.42 -8.22 13.68
N ARG A 53 -0.67 -7.54 14.09
CA ARG A 53 -1.96 -8.19 14.37
C ARG A 53 -2.54 -8.94 13.17
N PHE A 54 -2.27 -8.50 11.93
CA PHE A 54 -2.69 -9.21 10.71
C PHE A 54 -1.79 -10.41 10.44
N GLN A 55 -0.50 -10.30 10.74
CA GLN A 55 0.45 -11.41 10.59
C GLN A 55 0.12 -12.53 11.59
N GLU A 56 -0.33 -12.19 12.80
CA GLU A 56 -0.71 -13.12 13.86
C GLU A 56 -1.99 -13.90 13.59
N VAL A 57 -2.84 -13.48 12.64
CA VAL A 57 -4.02 -14.26 12.21
C VAL A 57 -3.61 -15.65 11.78
N GLY A 58 -2.45 -15.77 11.14
CA GLY A 58 -1.86 -17.04 10.73
C GLY A 58 -2.19 -17.38 9.28
N PHE A 59 -2.00 -16.46 8.37
CA PHE A 59 -2.08 -16.69 6.93
C PHE A 59 -0.92 -17.56 6.42
N ASP A 60 -1.12 -18.21 5.27
CA ASP A 60 -0.08 -18.97 4.57
C ASP A 60 0.84 -18.05 3.75
N GLY A 61 0.34 -16.86 3.41
CA GLY A 61 1.11 -15.87 2.69
C GLY A 61 0.41 -14.52 2.60
N PHE A 62 1.08 -13.60 1.92
CA PHE A 62 0.70 -12.19 1.80
C PHE A 62 0.87 -11.76 0.35
N VAL A 63 -0.12 -11.08 -0.20
CA VAL A 63 -0.04 -10.33 -1.45
C VAL A 63 -0.16 -8.87 -1.06
N CYS A 64 0.94 -8.14 -1.15
CA CYS A 64 1.08 -6.78 -0.67
C CYS A 64 1.35 -5.80 -1.82
N GLY A 65 1.21 -4.51 -1.55
CA GLY A 65 1.54 -3.45 -2.50
C GLY A 65 0.74 -3.53 -3.79
N CYS A 66 -0.54 -3.92 -3.73
CA CYS A 66 -1.37 -4.16 -4.92
C CYS A 66 -0.80 -5.27 -5.84
N GLY A 67 -0.08 -6.24 -5.29
CA GLY A 67 0.51 -7.37 -6.02
C GLY A 67 1.99 -7.20 -6.39
N THR A 68 2.63 -6.11 -5.97
CA THR A 68 4.07 -5.90 -6.22
C THR A 68 4.95 -6.76 -5.34
N ASP A 69 4.42 -7.30 -4.22
CA ASP A 69 5.19 -8.06 -3.26
C ASP A 69 4.39 -9.27 -2.75
N ILE A 70 4.87 -10.49 -3.03
CA ILE A 70 4.16 -11.74 -2.74
C ILE A 70 5.00 -12.66 -1.89
N TYR A 71 4.46 -13.06 -0.75
CA TYR A 71 5.06 -14.01 0.18
C TYR A 71 4.21 -15.27 0.30
N CYS A 72 4.86 -16.43 0.39
CA CYS A 72 4.21 -17.71 0.71
C CYS A 72 5.16 -18.61 1.50
N GLY A 73 4.69 -19.18 2.60
CA GLY A 73 5.50 -20.06 3.44
C GLY A 73 6.79 -19.41 3.96
N GLY A 74 6.76 -18.11 4.24
CA GLY A 74 7.92 -17.33 4.70
C GLY A 74 8.95 -16.98 3.62
N LYS A 75 8.67 -17.28 2.34
CA LYS A 75 9.54 -16.93 1.21
C LYS A 75 8.90 -15.81 0.40
N ASN A 76 9.72 -14.85 -0.03
CA ASN A 76 9.32 -13.90 -1.05
C ASN A 76 9.33 -14.61 -2.41
N LEU A 77 8.20 -14.59 -3.10
CA LEU A 77 8.01 -15.23 -4.41
C LEU A 77 8.09 -14.22 -5.55
N LEU A 78 7.73 -12.97 -5.28
CA LEU A 78 7.74 -11.88 -6.23
C LEU A 78 7.98 -10.59 -5.47
N HIS A 79 8.90 -9.76 -5.96
CA HIS A 79 9.03 -8.37 -5.58
C HIS A 79 9.30 -7.54 -6.84
N VAL A 80 8.42 -6.58 -7.10
CA VAL A 80 8.53 -5.65 -8.22
C VAL A 80 8.72 -4.26 -7.64
N THR A 81 9.84 -3.66 -7.98
CA THR A 81 10.17 -2.28 -7.61
C THR A 81 10.51 -1.47 -8.85
N GLN A 82 10.28 -0.18 -8.81
CA GLN A 82 10.63 0.73 -9.88
C GLN A 82 12.06 1.23 -9.70
N SER A 83 12.71 1.58 -10.80
CA SER A 83 14.05 2.14 -10.75
C SER A 83 14.06 3.52 -10.07
N HIS A 84 15.24 3.94 -9.60
CA HIS A 84 15.43 5.26 -9.05
C HIS A 84 15.05 6.37 -10.06
N GLU A 85 15.41 6.21 -11.34
CA GLU A 85 15.09 7.19 -12.38
C GLU A 85 13.58 7.42 -12.50
N ILE A 86 12.79 6.34 -12.56
CA ILE A 86 11.32 6.43 -12.64
C ILE A 86 10.76 7.06 -11.36
N THR A 87 11.30 6.70 -10.20
CA THR A 87 10.88 7.29 -8.92
C THR A 87 11.13 8.79 -8.88
N MET A 88 12.28 9.25 -9.39
CA MET A 88 12.60 10.68 -9.48
C MET A 88 11.77 11.42 -10.52
N GLU A 89 11.42 10.77 -11.63
CA GLU A 89 10.50 11.33 -12.62
C GLU A 89 9.11 11.58 -12.01
N LEU A 90 8.61 10.64 -11.22
CA LEU A 90 7.35 10.81 -10.49
C LEU A 90 7.42 11.91 -9.43
N LEU A 91 8.51 11.98 -8.68
CA LEU A 91 8.73 13.05 -7.69
C LEU A 91 8.74 14.42 -8.36
N LYS A 92 9.43 14.55 -9.48
CA LYS A 92 9.44 15.77 -10.29
C LYS A 92 8.03 16.09 -10.81
N ALA A 93 7.32 15.11 -11.34
CA ALA A 93 5.95 15.30 -11.80
C ALA A 93 5.01 15.77 -10.69
N ALA A 94 5.13 15.21 -9.48
CA ALA A 94 4.35 15.63 -8.32
C ALA A 94 4.65 17.09 -7.94
N ARG A 95 5.92 17.49 -7.98
CA ARG A 95 6.34 18.88 -7.75
C ARG A 95 5.80 19.85 -8.81
N ASP A 96 5.92 19.48 -10.08
CA ASP A 96 5.49 20.31 -11.21
C ASP A 96 3.97 20.50 -11.28
N THR A 97 3.21 19.50 -10.85
CA THR A 97 1.74 19.51 -10.86
C THR A 97 1.12 19.86 -9.50
N ASN A 98 1.94 20.10 -8.48
CA ASN A 98 1.52 20.43 -7.13
C ASN A 98 0.58 19.41 -6.48
N VAL A 99 0.77 18.10 -6.76
CA VAL A 99 0.09 17.01 -6.06
C VAL A 99 0.93 16.54 -4.87
N ASP A 100 0.28 16.09 -3.79
CA ASP A 100 0.98 15.37 -2.74
C ASP A 100 1.22 13.93 -3.18
N ILE A 101 2.38 13.40 -2.88
CA ILE A 101 2.77 12.03 -3.21
C ILE A 101 3.39 11.34 -2.00
N VAL A 102 3.04 10.09 -1.81
CA VAL A 102 3.75 9.16 -0.93
C VAL A 102 4.27 8.00 -1.76
N PHE A 103 5.55 7.71 -1.60
CA PHE A 103 6.19 6.51 -2.13
C PHE A 103 6.18 5.42 -1.06
N GLU A 104 5.81 4.23 -1.43
CA GLU A 104 5.83 3.07 -0.55
C GLU A 104 6.65 1.95 -1.17
N SER A 105 7.46 1.29 -0.35
CA SER A 105 8.22 0.10 -0.71
C SER A 105 8.08 -0.96 0.38
N SER A 106 8.73 -2.10 0.20
CA SER A 106 8.79 -3.15 1.23
C SER A 106 9.54 -2.70 2.51
N THR A 107 10.31 -1.62 2.44
CA THR A 107 11.18 -1.15 3.54
C THR A 107 10.94 0.28 3.99
N ALA A 108 10.30 1.13 3.17
CA ALA A 108 10.16 2.55 3.48
C ALA A 108 8.80 3.13 3.02
N VAL A 109 8.38 4.15 3.74
CA VAL A 109 7.33 5.10 3.33
C VAL A 109 7.99 6.47 3.26
N ALA A 110 7.84 7.17 2.15
CA ALA A 110 8.52 8.44 1.93
C ALA A 110 7.59 9.49 1.33
N TYR A 111 7.59 10.66 1.92
CA TYR A 111 7.00 11.89 1.37
C TYR A 111 8.10 12.80 0.84
N ASP A 112 7.74 13.76 -0.02
CA ASP A 112 8.70 14.78 -0.46
C ASP A 112 9.21 15.59 0.74
N PRO A 113 10.52 15.51 1.09
CA PRO A 113 11.04 16.21 2.27
C PRO A 113 11.20 17.73 2.04
N VAL A 114 11.10 18.19 0.80
CA VAL A 114 11.32 19.60 0.42
C VAL A 114 9.99 20.39 0.45
N ARG A 115 8.87 19.70 0.27
CA ARG A 115 7.56 20.34 0.23
C ARG A 115 6.70 19.91 1.42
N PRO A 116 5.92 20.83 2.01
CA PRO A 116 4.92 20.43 2.99
C PRO A 116 3.81 19.59 2.31
N VAL A 117 3.30 18.61 3.02
CA VAL A 117 2.07 17.90 2.65
C VAL A 117 0.89 18.85 2.92
N ILE A 118 0.03 19.05 1.93
CA ILE A 118 -1.04 20.08 1.98
C ILE A 118 -2.46 19.51 1.89
N HIS A 119 -2.65 18.39 1.19
CA HIS A 119 -3.98 17.78 1.09
C HIS A 119 -4.40 17.20 2.46
N PRO A 120 -5.61 17.48 2.99
CA PRO A 120 -6.00 17.05 4.33
C PRO A 120 -5.87 15.54 4.58
N ASP A 121 -6.24 14.71 3.60
CA ASP A 121 -6.13 13.25 3.73
C ASP A 121 -4.68 12.78 3.67
N ALA A 122 -3.82 13.45 2.89
CA ALA A 122 -2.39 13.17 2.86
C ALA A 122 -1.73 13.53 4.21
N VAL A 123 -2.10 14.66 4.80
CA VAL A 123 -1.66 15.07 6.14
C VAL A 123 -2.10 14.05 7.19
N ALA A 124 -3.37 13.63 7.16
CA ALA A 124 -3.89 12.63 8.10
C ALA A 124 -3.15 11.29 7.97
N GLN A 125 -2.81 10.88 6.75
CA GLN A 125 -2.04 9.66 6.53
C GLN A 125 -0.58 9.82 6.99
N TYR A 126 0.06 10.95 6.71
CA TYR A 126 1.41 11.26 7.19
C TYR A 126 1.46 11.17 8.72
N ASP A 127 0.54 11.84 9.41
CA ASP A 127 0.46 11.82 10.87
C ASP A 127 0.22 10.40 11.42
N ALA A 128 -0.59 9.60 10.73
CA ALA A 128 -0.82 8.21 11.10
C ALA A 128 0.46 7.37 10.97
N PHE A 129 1.29 7.58 9.96
CA PHE A 129 2.59 6.93 9.83
C PHE A 129 3.54 7.35 10.96
N VAL A 130 3.66 8.66 11.21
CA VAL A 130 4.50 9.18 12.30
C VAL A 130 4.06 8.61 13.64
N LYS A 131 2.76 8.62 13.93
CA LYS A 131 2.18 8.05 15.17
C LYS A 131 2.50 6.55 15.35
N ARG A 132 2.62 5.80 14.25
CA ARG A 132 3.01 4.38 14.26
C ARG A 132 4.53 4.18 14.35
N GLY A 133 5.31 5.24 14.42
CA GLY A 133 6.77 5.18 14.58
C GLY A 133 7.55 5.03 13.28
N TYR A 134 6.94 5.33 12.12
CA TYR A 134 7.67 5.34 10.86
C TYR A 134 8.63 6.52 10.80
N THR A 135 9.88 6.24 10.43
CA THR A 135 10.86 7.28 10.09
C THR A 135 10.84 7.47 8.59
N MET A 136 10.52 8.69 8.16
CA MET A 136 10.50 9.03 6.73
C MET A 136 11.93 9.29 6.24
N PRO A 137 12.36 8.70 5.12
CA PRO A 137 13.58 9.09 4.45
C PRO A 137 13.59 10.58 4.10
N THR A 138 14.71 11.24 4.33
CA THR A 138 14.90 12.66 4.00
C THR A 138 15.75 12.88 2.75
N ASP A 139 16.43 11.83 2.28
CA ASP A 139 17.23 11.84 1.06
C ASP A 139 16.59 10.90 0.02
N LEU A 140 15.70 11.47 -0.79
CA LEU A 140 15.07 10.75 -1.91
C LEU A 140 15.94 10.77 -3.18
N GLU A 141 17.00 11.58 -3.20
CA GLU A 141 17.92 11.66 -4.35
C GLU A 141 19.00 10.57 -4.29
N SER A 142 19.08 9.83 -3.17
CA SER A 142 19.95 8.65 -3.07
C SER A 142 19.65 7.64 -4.17
N PRO A 143 20.65 7.14 -4.91
CA PRO A 143 20.45 6.13 -5.95
C PRO A 143 19.77 4.84 -5.47
N ASP A 144 19.85 4.57 -4.18
CA ASP A 144 19.21 3.40 -3.56
C ASP A 144 17.72 3.63 -3.26
N PHE A 145 17.21 4.87 -3.39
CA PHE A 145 15.82 5.15 -3.18
C PHE A 145 14.97 4.71 -4.37
N THR A 146 14.08 3.76 -4.13
CA THR A 146 13.16 3.17 -5.11
C THR A 146 11.77 3.04 -4.50
N CYS A 147 10.75 2.81 -5.31
CA CYS A 147 9.40 2.57 -4.82
C CYS A 147 8.76 1.35 -5.50
N ASP A 148 7.87 0.67 -4.78
CA ASP A 148 7.06 -0.43 -5.30
C ASP A 148 5.73 0.10 -5.82
N LYS A 149 5.20 1.11 -5.15
CA LYS A 149 4.00 1.84 -5.52
C LYS A 149 4.03 3.27 -4.96
N PHE A 150 3.09 4.07 -5.43
CA PHE A 150 2.85 5.40 -4.89
C PHE A 150 1.36 5.68 -4.74
N VAL A 151 1.02 6.65 -3.90
CA VAL A 151 -0.32 7.24 -3.79
C VAL A 151 -0.20 8.74 -3.94
N ILE A 152 -1.17 9.35 -4.62
CA ILE A 152 -1.22 10.81 -4.78
C ILE A 152 -2.53 11.36 -4.26
N TRP A 153 -2.48 12.61 -3.81
CA TRP A 153 -3.65 13.43 -3.53
C TRP A 153 -3.59 14.69 -4.37
N PHE A 154 -4.72 15.07 -4.91
CA PHE A 154 -4.88 16.20 -5.81
C PHE A 154 -6.10 17.02 -5.41
N GLN A 155 -6.09 18.32 -5.71
CA GLN A 155 -7.19 19.22 -5.38
C GLN A 155 -8.25 19.28 -6.49
N ASP A 156 -7.84 19.08 -7.74
CA ASP A 156 -8.71 19.15 -8.89
C ASP A 156 -8.32 18.17 -10.00
N LYS A 157 -9.22 18.03 -10.99
CA LYS A 157 -9.02 17.13 -12.11
C LYS A 157 -7.88 17.54 -13.06
N GLU A 158 -7.52 18.82 -13.10
CA GLU A 158 -6.45 19.33 -13.95
C GLU A 158 -5.11 18.89 -13.44
N GLN A 159 -4.90 18.97 -12.11
CA GLN A 159 -3.72 18.42 -11.44
C GLN A 159 -3.57 16.91 -11.70
N LEU A 160 -4.65 16.15 -11.50
CA LEU A 160 -4.64 14.70 -11.77
C LEU A 160 -4.27 14.40 -13.23
N GLN A 161 -4.90 15.07 -14.19
CA GLN A 161 -4.63 14.86 -15.61
C GLN A 161 -3.19 15.23 -16.00
N ALA A 162 -2.67 16.32 -15.41
CA ALA A 162 -1.29 16.73 -15.65
C ALA A 162 -0.30 15.70 -15.11
N PHE A 163 -0.51 15.20 -13.90
CA PHE A 163 0.32 14.16 -13.31
C PHE A 163 0.24 12.84 -14.09
N ARG A 164 -0.97 12.41 -14.49
CA ARG A 164 -1.19 11.17 -15.23
C ARG A 164 -0.51 11.12 -16.59
N LYS A 165 -0.28 12.24 -17.25
CA LYS A 165 0.50 12.29 -18.51
C LYS A 165 1.90 11.70 -18.36
N ILE A 166 2.45 11.76 -17.15
CA ILE A 166 3.79 11.23 -16.83
C ILE A 166 3.66 9.84 -16.21
N SER A 167 2.82 9.70 -15.19
CA SER A 167 2.72 8.42 -14.45
C SER A 167 2.16 7.28 -15.31
N ASP A 168 1.20 7.54 -16.19
CA ASP A 168 0.57 6.50 -17.03
C ASP A 168 1.52 5.90 -18.09
N VAL A 169 2.71 6.48 -18.27
CA VAL A 169 3.78 5.88 -19.10
C VAL A 169 4.39 4.66 -18.42
N HIS A 170 4.49 4.69 -17.09
CA HIS A 170 5.17 3.68 -16.30
C HIS A 170 4.22 2.82 -15.46
N PHE A 171 3.03 3.33 -15.14
CA PHE A 171 2.11 2.71 -14.20
C PHE A 171 0.69 2.64 -14.74
N ASN A 172 -0.03 1.62 -14.31
CA ASN A 172 -1.48 1.56 -14.45
C ASN A 172 -2.12 2.16 -13.19
N CYS A 173 -2.45 3.46 -13.25
CA CYS A 173 -3.01 4.16 -12.10
C CYS A 173 -4.48 3.77 -11.90
N ILE A 174 -4.81 3.39 -10.66
CA ILE A 174 -6.16 3.02 -10.24
C ILE A 174 -6.71 4.15 -9.38
N ASP A 175 -7.94 4.59 -9.67
CA ASP A 175 -8.68 5.52 -8.81
C ASP A 175 -9.44 4.72 -7.74
N PRO A 176 -9.03 4.78 -6.46
CA PRO A 176 -9.68 4.00 -5.40
C PRO A 176 -11.10 4.47 -5.10
N VAL A 177 -11.49 5.69 -5.46
CA VAL A 177 -12.85 6.21 -5.25
C VAL A 177 -13.89 5.43 -6.07
N SER A 178 -13.49 4.83 -7.18
CA SER A 178 -14.37 4.00 -8.00
C SER A 178 -14.76 2.67 -7.35
N TYR A 179 -14.06 2.24 -6.30
CA TYR A 179 -14.32 0.96 -5.60
C TYR A 179 -15.23 1.09 -4.37
N THR A 180 -15.40 2.28 -3.81
CA THR A 180 -16.24 2.51 -2.62
C THR A 180 -17.74 2.48 -2.91
N HIS A 181 -18.14 2.36 -4.16
CA HIS A 181 -19.56 2.33 -4.57
C HIS A 181 -20.00 0.99 -5.19
N LEU A 182 -19.23 -0.08 -5.00
CA LEU A 182 -19.60 -1.43 -5.42
C LEU A 182 -20.13 -2.26 -4.23
N THR A 183 -21.05 -1.68 -3.47
CA THR A 183 -21.90 -2.41 -2.52
C THR A 183 -23.32 -2.47 -3.02
#